data_70cace3db423fb626f5b7bf17e3a3343
#
_entry.id   70cace3db423fb626f5b7bf17e3a3343
#
_cell.length_a   1.000
_cell.length_b   1.000
_cell.length_c   1.000
_cell.angle_alpha   90.00
_cell.angle_beta   90.00
_cell.angle_gamma   90.00
#
_symmetry.space_group_name_H-M   'P 1'
#
loop_
_entity.id
_entity.type
_entity.pdbx_description
1 polymer ?
#
loop_
_entity_poly.entity_id
_entity_poly.type
_entity_poly.pdbx_seq_one_letter_code
_entity_poly.pdbx_strand_id
1 'polypeptide(L)'
;MESKNIRIIELSGYQTPLVEEQYNKDWVKYGEDNNYFKTLIDNYMGSPTNSRCINGIVDMIAGRGLEATNREDKPEQYIEMKNLLKKRTVKRIAHDYKMLGQAAIQVTYNKRKTRILKVSHFPMETLRAEKCDANGVIKAYYYHPNWAEYKTTDKPKRIPTFGNGGKKQQNELYIVKPYRSGFYYYAPVDYNGCLQYCNLEQEVSNYHINNIKNGLQPSLLINFNNGTPPEETQAALERKIYEKFSGSSNAGKFIIAFNESQDTKADIEPIHLPDAHAQYQFMSDEAREKIMLGHGIVSPIL
;
A
#
# COMPACT_ATOMS: atom_id res chain seq x y z
N MET A 1 -9.40 0.93 -45.36
CA MET A 1 -9.60 1.81 -44.16
C MET A 1 -9.53 0.92 -42.95
N GLU A 2 -8.35 0.79 -42.34
CA GLU A 2 -8.19 0.03 -41.10
C GLU A 2 -8.62 0.90 -39.92
N SER A 3 -9.55 0.38 -39.14
CA SER A 3 -10.03 1.05 -37.94
C SER A 3 -8.89 1.09 -36.91
N LYS A 4 -8.39 2.28 -36.62
CA LYS A 4 -7.49 2.53 -35.51
C LYS A 4 -8.21 2.15 -34.21
N ASN A 5 -7.83 1.03 -33.60
CA ASN A 5 -8.30 0.63 -32.29
C ASN A 5 -7.79 1.64 -31.25
N ILE A 6 -8.64 2.55 -30.85
CA ILE A 6 -8.41 3.41 -29.69
C ILE A 6 -8.54 2.50 -28.45
N ARG A 7 -7.47 2.21 -27.76
CA ARG A 7 -7.51 1.59 -26.43
C ARG A 7 -7.77 2.69 -25.41
N ILE A 8 -8.95 2.68 -24.85
CA ILE A 8 -9.26 3.45 -23.64
C ILE A 8 -8.71 2.66 -22.46
N ILE A 9 -7.76 3.22 -21.75
CA ILE A 9 -7.30 2.67 -20.47
C ILE A 9 -8.22 3.29 -19.42
N GLU A 10 -9.15 2.51 -18.91
CA GLU A 10 -9.93 2.90 -17.74
C GLU A 10 -9.01 2.79 -16.51
N LEU A 11 -8.76 3.92 -15.86
CA LEU A 11 -8.18 3.93 -14.53
C LEU A 11 -9.24 3.37 -13.58
N SER A 12 -8.99 2.20 -13.02
CA SER A 12 -9.90 1.59 -12.05
C SER A 12 -10.00 2.49 -10.81
N GLY A 13 -11.20 3.01 -10.55
CA GLY A 13 -11.51 3.69 -9.30
C GLY A 13 -11.31 2.75 -8.09
N TYR A 14 -11.24 3.33 -6.89
CA TYR A 14 -11.18 2.56 -5.65
C TYR A 14 -12.34 1.55 -5.59
N GLN A 15 -12.00 0.29 -5.34
CA GLN A 15 -12.97 -0.77 -5.07
C GLN A 15 -12.83 -1.23 -3.62
N THR A 16 -13.96 -1.48 -2.99
CA THR A 16 -14.00 -2.13 -1.67
C THR A 16 -13.26 -3.46 -1.74
N PRO A 17 -12.37 -3.77 -0.78
CA PRO A 17 -11.59 -5.01 -0.85
C PRO A 17 -12.50 -6.23 -0.86
N LEU A 18 -12.34 -7.06 -1.87
CA LEU A 18 -13.07 -8.32 -1.98
C LEU A 18 -12.66 -9.27 -0.85
N VAL A 19 -13.65 -9.78 -0.13
CA VAL A 19 -13.48 -10.83 0.89
C VAL A 19 -14.23 -12.06 0.40
N GLU A 20 -13.48 -13.11 0.06
CA GLU A 20 -14.05 -14.26 -0.63
C GLU A 20 -13.61 -15.59 -0.01
N GLU A 21 -14.58 -16.45 0.31
CA GLU A 21 -14.35 -17.84 0.66
C GLU A 21 -14.17 -18.69 -0.60
N GLN A 22 -12.97 -19.22 -0.80
CA GLN A 22 -12.71 -20.12 -1.93
C GLN A 22 -13.05 -21.57 -1.57
N TYR A 23 -13.71 -22.31 -2.47
CA TYR A 23 -14.17 -23.68 -2.20
C TYR A 23 -13.02 -24.61 -1.75
N ASN A 24 -11.86 -24.52 -2.40
CA ASN A 24 -10.70 -25.41 -2.17
C ASN A 24 -9.69 -24.90 -1.14
N LYS A 25 -10.01 -23.87 -0.36
CA LYS A 25 -9.12 -23.29 0.65
C LYS A 25 -9.81 -23.22 2.00
N ASP A 26 -9.08 -23.48 3.06
CA ASP A 26 -9.60 -23.36 4.43
C ASP A 26 -9.51 -21.92 4.96
N TRP A 27 -8.81 -21.05 4.25
CA TRP A 27 -8.62 -19.64 4.59
C TRP A 27 -9.38 -18.74 3.61
N VAL A 28 -9.68 -17.53 4.06
CA VAL A 28 -10.48 -16.53 3.34
C VAL A 28 -9.56 -15.52 2.67
N LYS A 29 -9.78 -15.25 1.39
CA LYS A 29 -9.04 -14.30 0.56
C LYS A 29 -9.38 -12.87 0.97
N TYR A 30 -8.37 -11.99 0.96
CA TYR A 30 -8.52 -10.56 1.24
C TYR A 30 -7.96 -9.70 0.11
N GLY A 31 -8.85 -9.07 -0.65
CA GLY A 31 -8.54 -8.38 -1.89
C GLY A 31 -8.53 -9.32 -3.10
N GLU A 32 -8.55 -8.75 -4.30
CA GLU A 32 -8.65 -9.49 -5.56
C GLU A 32 -7.54 -10.55 -5.70
N ASP A 33 -6.30 -10.16 -5.44
CA ASP A 33 -5.12 -11.04 -5.50
C ASP A 33 -4.67 -11.56 -4.14
N ASN A 34 -5.55 -11.53 -3.12
CA ASN A 34 -5.18 -11.83 -1.74
C ASN A 34 -4.08 -10.92 -1.17
N ASN A 35 -3.92 -9.72 -1.71
CA ASN A 35 -2.82 -8.79 -1.43
C ASN A 35 -3.27 -7.46 -0.82
N TYR A 36 -4.50 -7.35 -0.32
CA TYR A 36 -5.00 -6.07 0.17
C TYR A 36 -4.13 -5.46 1.28
N PHE A 37 -3.57 -6.27 2.19
CA PHE A 37 -2.62 -5.76 3.18
C PHE A 37 -1.36 -5.16 2.54
N LYS A 38 -0.87 -5.77 1.45
CA LYS A 38 0.27 -5.21 0.71
C LYS A 38 -0.10 -3.86 0.09
N THR A 39 -1.27 -3.73 -0.50
CA THR A 39 -1.77 -2.45 -1.04
C THR A 39 -1.79 -1.35 0.02
N LEU A 40 -2.22 -1.66 1.25
CA LEU A 40 -2.20 -0.71 2.37
C LEU A 40 -0.76 -0.32 2.76
N ILE A 41 0.16 -1.29 2.78
CA ILE A 41 1.58 -1.04 3.06
C ILE A 41 2.20 -0.18 1.95
N ASP A 42 1.92 -0.48 0.69
CA ASP A 42 2.43 0.29 -0.45
C ASP A 42 1.91 1.75 -0.39
N ASN A 43 0.63 1.96 -0.07
CA ASN A 43 0.07 3.30 0.17
C ASN A 43 0.71 4.03 1.37
N TYR A 44 1.05 3.31 2.43
CA TYR A 44 1.79 3.88 3.55
C TYR A 44 3.20 4.32 3.15
N MET A 45 3.88 3.52 2.33
CA MET A 45 5.25 3.82 1.88
C MET A 45 5.28 4.90 0.80
N GLY A 46 4.26 4.99 -0.05
CA GLY A 46 4.20 5.90 -1.20
C GLY A 46 3.65 7.29 -0.87
N SER A 47 2.82 7.43 0.17
CA SER A 47 2.19 8.69 0.55
C SER A 47 2.79 9.25 1.85
N PRO A 48 3.58 10.33 1.79
CA PRO A 48 4.19 10.96 2.96
C PRO A 48 3.16 11.49 3.95
N THR A 49 2.04 12.04 3.48
CA THR A 49 0.96 12.53 4.34
C THR A 49 0.30 11.38 5.10
N ASN A 50 -0.05 10.29 4.40
CA ASN A 50 -0.63 9.10 5.01
C ASN A 50 0.30 8.48 6.08
N SER A 51 1.58 8.30 5.73
CA SER A 51 2.56 7.73 6.67
C SER A 51 2.73 8.61 7.91
N ARG A 52 2.75 9.93 7.76
CA ARG A 52 2.87 10.86 8.89
C ARG A 52 1.64 10.81 9.79
N CYS A 53 0.42 10.80 9.23
CA CYS A 53 -0.82 10.67 9.98
C CYS A 53 -0.86 9.36 10.77
N ILE A 54 -0.54 8.23 10.14
CA ILE A 54 -0.49 6.91 10.80
C ILE A 54 0.51 6.93 11.95
N ASN A 55 1.76 7.36 11.69
CA ASN A 55 2.80 7.39 12.72
C ASN A 55 2.46 8.31 13.89
N GLY A 56 1.90 9.49 13.62
CA GLY A 56 1.46 10.43 14.65
C GLY A 56 0.40 9.83 15.57
N ILE A 57 -0.64 9.22 14.98
CA ILE A 57 -1.71 8.55 15.72
C ILE A 57 -1.17 7.35 16.52
N VAL A 58 -0.30 6.55 15.93
CA VAL A 58 0.35 5.42 16.62
C VAL A 58 1.17 5.88 17.82
N ASP A 59 1.90 6.99 17.70
CA ASP A 59 2.67 7.55 18.80
C ASP A 59 1.77 8.07 19.93
N MET A 60 0.62 8.66 19.58
CA MET A 60 -0.39 9.06 20.58
C MET A 60 -1.01 7.85 21.28
N ILE A 61 -1.40 6.79 20.56
CA ILE A 61 -1.96 5.56 21.14
C ILE A 61 -0.93 4.87 22.05
N ALA A 62 0.30 4.74 21.59
CA ALA A 62 1.36 4.08 22.34
C ALA A 62 1.76 4.89 23.59
N GLY A 63 1.77 6.21 23.50
CA GLY A 63 2.04 7.15 24.58
C GLY A 63 3.20 6.73 25.49
N ARG A 64 2.93 6.63 26.78
CA ARG A 64 3.86 6.09 27.79
C ARG A 64 3.79 4.57 27.94
N GLY A 65 2.93 3.89 27.19
CA GLY A 65 2.60 2.48 27.30
C GLY A 65 1.37 2.25 28.19
N LEU A 66 1.12 1.00 28.53
CA LEU A 66 -0.03 0.67 29.38
C LEU A 66 0.21 1.11 30.83
N GLU A 67 -0.79 1.74 31.40
CA GLU A 67 -0.86 2.13 32.81
C GLU A 67 -2.13 1.57 33.46
N ALA A 68 -2.13 1.38 34.79
CA ALA A 68 -3.29 0.96 35.51
C ALA A 68 -3.63 2.01 36.57
N THR A 69 -4.92 2.36 36.70
CA THR A 69 -5.42 3.33 37.67
C THR A 69 -5.29 2.83 39.11
N ASN A 70 -5.37 1.52 39.32
CA ASN A 70 -5.31 0.83 40.61
C ASN A 70 -3.96 0.11 40.81
N ARG A 71 -2.87 0.62 40.29
CA ARG A 71 -1.52 0.01 40.39
C ARG A 71 -1.02 -0.16 41.83
N GLU A 72 -1.46 0.75 42.71
CA GLU A 72 -1.06 0.73 44.11
C GLU A 72 -1.77 -0.37 44.90
N ASP A 73 -3.02 -0.69 44.52
CA ASP A 73 -3.79 -1.77 45.16
C ASP A 73 -3.32 -3.17 44.72
N LYS A 74 -2.79 -3.29 43.51
CA LYS A 74 -2.40 -4.58 42.90
C LYS A 74 -1.02 -4.51 42.23
N PRO A 75 0.04 -4.24 42.98
CA PRO A 75 1.37 -3.98 42.41
C PRO A 75 1.96 -5.17 41.66
N GLU A 76 1.72 -6.41 42.11
CA GLU A 76 2.24 -7.62 41.46
C GLU A 76 1.62 -7.82 40.09
N GLN A 77 0.29 -7.69 39.98
CA GLN A 77 -0.41 -7.78 38.69
C GLN A 77 0.00 -6.68 37.72
N TYR A 78 0.23 -5.46 38.24
CA TYR A 78 0.73 -4.35 37.44
C TYR A 78 2.12 -4.64 36.88
N ILE A 79 3.04 -5.17 37.69
CA ILE A 79 4.38 -5.56 37.24
C ILE A 79 4.30 -6.69 36.20
N GLU A 80 3.43 -7.69 36.41
CA GLU A 80 3.23 -8.77 35.45
C GLU A 80 2.69 -8.25 34.12
N MET A 81 1.70 -7.36 34.12
CA MET A 81 1.17 -6.69 32.93
C MET A 81 2.26 -5.94 32.17
N LYS A 82 3.08 -5.14 32.85
CA LYS A 82 4.19 -4.38 32.25
C LYS A 82 5.25 -5.31 31.63
N ASN A 83 5.51 -6.45 32.25
CA ASN A 83 6.46 -7.44 31.74
C ASN A 83 5.93 -8.17 30.50
N LEU A 84 4.65 -8.49 30.45
CA LEU A 84 4.00 -9.15 29.31
C LEU A 84 3.79 -8.21 28.12
N LEU A 85 3.34 -6.97 28.37
CA LEU A 85 2.97 -5.98 27.35
C LEU A 85 3.89 -4.75 27.42
N LYS A 86 5.12 -4.91 26.98
CA LYS A 86 6.10 -3.83 26.90
C LYS A 86 5.64 -2.73 25.94
N LYS A 87 5.98 -1.46 26.21
CA LYS A 87 5.69 -0.30 25.35
C LYS A 87 5.96 -0.58 23.85
N ARG A 88 7.09 -1.21 23.53
CA ARG A 88 7.44 -1.57 22.14
C ARG A 88 6.41 -2.51 21.51
N THR A 89 5.88 -3.46 22.26
CA THR A 89 4.84 -4.39 21.79
C THR A 89 3.55 -3.64 21.54
N VAL A 90 3.14 -2.78 22.47
CA VAL A 90 1.95 -1.93 22.32
C VAL A 90 2.05 -1.04 21.08
N LYS A 91 3.21 -0.39 20.87
CA LYS A 91 3.43 0.46 19.67
C LYS A 91 3.29 -0.33 18.37
N ARG A 92 3.81 -1.55 18.29
CA ARG A 92 3.68 -2.41 17.10
C ARG A 92 2.24 -2.84 16.85
N ILE A 93 1.51 -3.20 17.91
CA ILE A 93 0.09 -3.55 17.83
C ILE A 93 -0.72 -2.34 17.34
N ALA A 94 -0.48 -1.15 17.91
CA ALA A 94 -1.12 0.08 17.49
C ALA A 94 -0.82 0.44 16.03
N HIS A 95 0.41 0.16 15.56
CA HIS A 95 0.81 0.41 14.18
C HIS A 95 0.02 -0.48 13.21
N ASP A 96 -0.01 -1.80 13.43
CA ASP A 96 -0.79 -2.69 12.57
C ASP A 96 -2.27 -2.37 12.62
N TYR A 97 -2.81 -2.09 13.83
CA TYR A 97 -4.21 -1.73 13.98
C TYR A 97 -4.58 -0.48 13.17
N LYS A 98 -3.76 0.57 13.22
CA LYS A 98 -4.02 1.80 12.47
C LYS A 98 -3.75 1.63 10.96
N MET A 99 -2.64 0.98 10.60
CA MET A 99 -2.22 0.84 9.20
C MET A 99 -3.01 -0.24 8.44
N LEU A 100 -3.37 -1.36 9.09
CA LEU A 100 -4.00 -2.52 8.46
C LEU A 100 -5.46 -2.74 8.88
N GLY A 101 -6.00 -1.89 9.76
CA GLY A 101 -7.38 -1.98 10.27
C GLY A 101 -7.58 -3.01 11.38
N GLN A 102 -6.58 -3.85 11.63
CA GLN A 102 -6.59 -4.89 12.65
C GLN A 102 -5.17 -5.30 13.02
N ALA A 103 -5.01 -5.90 14.20
CA ALA A 103 -3.70 -6.33 14.69
C ALA A 103 -3.74 -7.72 15.29
N ALA A 104 -2.63 -8.45 15.23
CA ALA A 104 -2.49 -9.77 15.82
C ALA A 104 -1.50 -9.79 16.96
N ILE A 105 -1.88 -10.47 18.04
CA ILE A 105 -1.11 -10.67 19.25
C ILE A 105 -0.89 -12.16 19.43
N GLN A 106 0.35 -12.60 19.49
CA GLN A 106 0.68 -13.99 19.83
C GLN A 106 0.80 -14.14 21.34
N VAL A 107 0.00 -15.05 21.88
CA VAL A 107 0.06 -15.49 23.26
C VAL A 107 0.79 -16.82 23.32
N THR A 108 1.88 -16.88 24.09
CA THR A 108 2.69 -18.10 24.24
C THR A 108 2.56 -18.59 25.67
N TYR A 109 2.13 -19.83 25.83
CA TYR A 109 2.01 -20.53 27.12
C TYR A 109 3.28 -21.29 27.48
N ASN A 110 3.39 -21.62 28.78
CA ASN A 110 4.36 -22.58 29.25
C ASN A 110 4.07 -23.99 28.69
N LYS A 111 5.01 -24.94 28.81
CA LYS A 111 4.85 -26.31 28.29
C LYS A 111 3.61 -27.04 28.88
N ARG A 112 3.24 -26.72 30.11
CA ARG A 112 2.02 -27.28 30.77
C ARG A 112 0.73 -26.54 30.41
N LYS A 113 0.82 -25.41 29.64
CA LYS A 113 -0.32 -24.56 29.22
C LYS A 113 -1.15 -23.99 30.38
N THR A 114 -0.53 -23.79 31.52
CA THR A 114 -1.18 -23.27 32.75
C THR A 114 -0.97 -21.77 32.91
N ARG A 115 0.10 -21.20 32.35
CA ARG A 115 0.47 -19.79 32.51
C ARG A 115 0.94 -19.19 31.17
N ILE A 116 0.57 -17.95 30.91
CA ILE A 116 1.11 -17.15 29.81
C ILE A 116 2.54 -16.75 30.15
N LEU A 117 3.49 -17.09 29.28
CA LEU A 117 4.89 -16.73 29.43
C LEU A 117 5.24 -15.45 28.67
N LYS A 118 4.61 -15.26 27.53
CA LYS A 118 4.97 -14.16 26.62
C LYS A 118 3.75 -13.71 25.83
N VAL A 119 3.65 -12.40 25.67
CA VAL A 119 2.75 -11.76 24.74
C VAL A 119 3.60 -10.95 23.75
N SER A 120 3.40 -11.17 22.47
CA SER A 120 4.19 -10.50 21.43
C SER A 120 3.29 -10.09 20.26
N HIS A 121 3.65 -9.02 19.60
CA HIS A 121 3.07 -8.65 18.31
C HIS A 121 3.35 -9.76 17.28
N PHE A 122 2.37 -10.05 16.44
CA PHE A 122 2.51 -10.92 15.28
C PHE A 122 2.15 -10.12 14.02
N PRO A 123 2.95 -10.16 12.94
CA PRO A 123 2.70 -9.37 11.72
C PRO A 123 1.36 -9.76 11.08
N MET A 124 0.41 -8.81 11.04
CA MET A 124 -0.96 -9.07 10.59
C MET A 124 -1.04 -9.40 9.09
N GLU A 125 -0.19 -8.80 8.27
CA GLU A 125 -0.13 -9.02 6.82
C GLU A 125 0.19 -10.47 6.45
N THR A 126 0.84 -11.22 7.34
CA THR A 126 1.19 -12.62 7.13
C THR A 126 0.05 -13.59 7.46
N LEU A 127 -1.08 -13.10 7.94
CA LEU A 127 -2.20 -13.92 8.39
C LEU A 127 -3.40 -13.84 7.45
N ARG A 128 -4.09 -14.99 7.32
CA ARG A 128 -5.42 -15.07 6.69
C ARG A 128 -6.38 -15.79 7.61
N ALA A 129 -7.60 -15.28 7.72
CA ALA A 129 -8.64 -15.86 8.58
C ALA A 129 -9.04 -17.24 8.07
N GLU A 130 -9.23 -18.20 8.98
CA GLU A 130 -9.91 -19.46 8.67
C GLU A 130 -11.38 -19.19 8.38
N LYS A 131 -12.00 -20.01 7.53
CA LYS A 131 -13.46 -19.96 7.34
C LYS A 131 -14.16 -20.15 8.68
N CYS A 132 -15.20 -19.37 8.91
CA CYS A 132 -15.99 -19.48 10.13
C CYS A 132 -16.71 -20.83 10.20
N ASP A 133 -17.00 -21.27 11.42
CA ASP A 133 -17.86 -22.42 11.65
C ASP A 133 -19.36 -22.06 11.48
N ALA A 134 -20.25 -23.04 11.68
CA ALA A 134 -21.68 -22.85 11.57
C ALA A 134 -22.25 -21.78 12.53
N ASN A 135 -21.52 -21.43 13.58
CA ASN A 135 -21.87 -20.38 14.54
C ASN A 135 -21.25 -19.02 14.19
N GLY A 136 -20.58 -18.93 13.05
CA GLY A 136 -19.91 -17.73 12.65
C GLY A 136 -18.58 -17.46 13.39
N VAL A 137 -17.93 -18.41 14.02
CA VAL A 137 -16.71 -18.23 14.80
C VAL A 137 -15.47 -18.58 13.98
N ILE A 138 -14.50 -17.66 13.93
CA ILE A 138 -13.19 -17.91 13.32
C ILE A 138 -12.30 -18.59 14.36
N LYS A 139 -11.97 -19.87 14.14
CA LYS A 139 -11.23 -20.69 15.10
C LYS A 139 -9.72 -20.62 14.97
N ALA A 140 -9.22 -20.18 13.84
CA ALA A 140 -7.77 -20.07 13.59
C ALA A 140 -7.45 -19.04 12.51
N TYR A 141 -6.16 -18.79 12.37
CA TYR A 141 -5.57 -18.03 11.28
C TYR A 141 -4.47 -18.84 10.61
N TYR A 142 -4.35 -18.70 9.30
CA TYR A 142 -3.32 -19.34 8.50
C TYR A 142 -2.16 -18.37 8.29
N TYR A 143 -0.98 -18.79 8.66
CA TYR A 143 0.26 -18.04 8.48
C TYR A 143 0.99 -18.45 7.21
N HIS A 144 1.35 -17.47 6.40
CA HIS A 144 2.29 -17.61 5.29
C HIS A 144 3.19 -16.37 5.25
N PRO A 145 4.52 -16.52 5.03
CA PRO A 145 5.46 -15.39 5.09
C PRO A 145 5.20 -14.35 4.00
N ASN A 146 4.76 -14.77 2.81
CA ASN A 146 4.46 -13.89 1.69
C ASN A 146 3.25 -14.39 0.90
N TRP A 147 2.07 -13.83 1.14
CA TRP A 147 0.85 -14.20 0.45
C TRP A 147 0.82 -13.78 -1.03
N ALA A 148 1.62 -12.78 -1.43
CA ALA A 148 1.75 -12.36 -2.83
C ALA A 148 2.40 -13.45 -3.71
N GLU A 149 3.28 -14.25 -3.12
CA GLU A 149 3.98 -15.34 -3.81
C GLU A 149 3.42 -16.72 -3.45
N TYR A 150 2.25 -16.77 -2.81
CA TYR A 150 1.62 -18.02 -2.41
C TYR A 150 1.38 -18.95 -3.62
N LYS A 151 1.87 -20.17 -3.51
CA LYS A 151 1.66 -21.24 -4.50
C LYS A 151 0.70 -22.29 -3.93
N THR A 152 -0.02 -22.97 -4.80
CA THR A 152 -0.96 -24.04 -4.39
C THR A 152 -0.27 -25.21 -3.70
N THR A 153 1.03 -25.36 -3.90
CA THR A 153 1.87 -26.37 -3.23
C THR A 153 2.23 -26.00 -1.80
N ASP A 154 2.11 -24.71 -1.43
CA ASP A 154 2.47 -24.23 -0.11
C ASP A 154 1.45 -24.70 0.92
N LYS A 155 1.95 -24.99 2.12
CA LYS A 155 1.13 -25.42 3.26
C LYS A 155 1.17 -24.35 4.36
N PRO A 156 0.24 -23.36 4.33
CA PRO A 156 0.19 -22.35 5.37
C PRO A 156 -0.01 -22.98 6.76
N LYS A 157 0.69 -22.44 7.74
CA LYS A 157 0.62 -22.96 9.10
C LYS A 157 -0.65 -22.45 9.80
N ARG A 158 -1.49 -23.37 10.23
CA ARG A 158 -2.68 -23.06 11.03
C ARG A 158 -2.30 -22.73 12.47
N ILE A 159 -2.73 -21.57 12.98
CA ILE A 159 -2.51 -21.10 14.36
C ILE A 159 -3.89 -20.81 14.96
N PRO A 160 -4.28 -21.46 16.08
CA PRO A 160 -5.61 -21.29 16.68
C PRO A 160 -5.75 -19.92 17.34
N THR A 161 -6.98 -19.45 17.43
CA THR A 161 -7.33 -18.23 18.14
C THR A 161 -7.34 -18.45 19.65
N PHE A 162 -6.93 -17.39 20.38
CA PHE A 162 -6.91 -17.38 21.83
C PHE A 162 -8.33 -17.41 22.40
N GLY A 163 -8.54 -18.27 23.41
CA GLY A 163 -9.79 -18.30 24.18
C GLY A 163 -10.97 -19.01 23.50
N ASN A 164 -10.77 -19.73 22.41
CA ASN A 164 -11.84 -20.38 21.64
C ASN A 164 -12.38 -21.70 22.24
N GLY A 165 -12.19 -21.93 23.53
CA GLY A 165 -12.78 -23.08 24.25
C GLY A 165 -12.22 -24.45 23.88
N GLY A 166 -11.34 -24.54 22.89
CA GLY A 166 -10.68 -25.76 22.48
C GLY A 166 -9.47 -26.12 23.36
N LYS A 167 -8.82 -27.25 23.04
CA LYS A 167 -7.58 -27.65 23.71
C LYS A 167 -6.50 -26.58 23.48
N LYS A 168 -6.05 -25.93 24.57
CA LYS A 168 -5.01 -24.90 24.52
C LYS A 168 -3.79 -25.37 23.75
N GLN A 169 -3.33 -24.52 22.82
CA GLN A 169 -2.06 -24.72 22.11
C GLN A 169 -0.94 -23.92 22.80
N GLN A 170 0.32 -24.23 22.51
CA GLN A 170 1.44 -23.49 23.09
C GLN A 170 1.47 -22.04 22.60
N ASN A 171 1.08 -21.82 21.33
CA ASN A 171 0.96 -20.50 20.72
C ASN A 171 -0.45 -20.33 20.18
N GLU A 172 -1.08 -19.25 20.56
CA GLU A 172 -2.41 -18.87 20.12
C GLU A 172 -2.39 -17.40 19.67
N LEU A 173 -3.32 -17.02 18.79
CA LEU A 173 -3.45 -15.66 18.27
C LEU A 173 -4.69 -14.98 18.85
N TYR A 174 -4.49 -13.80 19.40
CA TYR A 174 -5.58 -12.87 19.73
C TYR A 174 -5.61 -11.77 18.68
N ILE A 175 -6.75 -11.62 17.98
CA ILE A 175 -6.91 -10.61 16.94
C ILE A 175 -7.70 -9.44 17.50
N VAL A 176 -7.08 -8.27 17.47
CA VAL A 176 -7.72 -6.99 17.76
C VAL A 176 -8.33 -6.47 16.47
N LYS A 177 -9.65 -6.50 16.39
CA LYS A 177 -10.39 -6.12 15.19
C LYS A 177 -11.62 -5.30 15.59
N PRO A 178 -11.83 -4.08 15.03
CA PRO A 178 -13.03 -3.30 15.27
C PRO A 178 -14.20 -3.91 14.48
N TYR A 179 -15.41 -3.69 14.98
CA TYR A 179 -16.60 -3.99 14.19
C TYR A 179 -16.73 -3.00 13.03
N ARG A 180 -16.95 -3.55 11.83
CA ARG A 180 -17.28 -2.79 10.62
C ARG A 180 -18.42 -3.49 9.89
N SER A 181 -19.50 -2.77 9.63
CA SER A 181 -20.66 -3.31 8.89
C SER A 181 -20.25 -3.82 7.52
N GLY A 182 -20.72 -5.01 7.15
CA GLY A 182 -20.38 -5.66 5.89
C GLY A 182 -19.03 -6.40 5.88
N PHE A 183 -18.22 -6.31 6.94
CA PHE A 183 -16.90 -6.94 7.02
C PHE A 183 -16.83 -7.89 8.22
N TYR A 184 -16.86 -9.18 7.92
CA TYR A 184 -16.87 -10.22 8.95
C TYR A 184 -15.48 -10.77 9.25
N TYR A 185 -14.75 -11.21 8.24
CA TYR A 185 -13.43 -11.83 8.38
C TYR A 185 -12.32 -10.84 8.68
N TYR A 186 -12.37 -9.71 8.01
CA TYR A 186 -11.37 -8.65 8.10
C TYR A 186 -12.03 -7.31 8.43
N ALA A 187 -11.28 -6.39 9.02
CA ALA A 187 -11.74 -5.03 9.22
C ALA A 187 -10.99 -4.10 8.26
N PRO A 188 -11.68 -3.35 7.40
CA PRO A 188 -11.04 -2.30 6.63
C PRO A 188 -10.49 -1.22 7.54
N VAL A 189 -9.52 -0.48 7.05
CA VAL A 189 -8.92 0.65 7.76
C VAL A 189 -9.95 1.77 7.98
N ASP A 190 -9.81 2.52 9.06
CA ASP A 190 -10.71 3.64 9.37
C ASP A 190 -10.58 4.80 8.38
N TYR A 191 -9.43 4.95 7.74
CA TYR A 191 -9.13 5.94 6.70
C TYR A 191 -9.37 5.44 5.26
N ASN A 192 -10.16 4.38 5.10
CA ASN A 192 -10.42 3.75 3.81
C ASN A 192 -10.89 4.73 2.71
N GLY A 193 -11.69 5.74 3.08
CA GLY A 193 -12.21 6.75 2.16
C GLY A 193 -11.13 7.65 1.53
N CYS A 194 -9.93 7.71 2.10
CA CYS A 194 -8.86 8.56 1.55
C CYS A 194 -7.75 7.78 0.80
N LEU A 195 -7.88 6.45 0.64
CA LEU A 195 -6.87 5.65 -0.04
C LEU A 195 -6.61 6.08 -1.49
N GLN A 196 -7.64 6.56 -2.19
CA GLN A 196 -7.47 7.11 -3.54
C GLN A 196 -6.59 8.36 -3.55
N TYR A 197 -6.72 9.20 -2.53
CA TYR A 197 -5.90 10.40 -2.38
C TYR A 197 -4.46 10.06 -2.00
N CYS A 198 -4.22 8.94 -1.29
CA CYS A 198 -2.87 8.43 -1.07
C CYS A 198 -2.20 8.03 -2.39
N ASN A 199 -2.93 7.34 -3.26
CA ASN A 199 -2.45 7.00 -4.61
C ASN A 199 -2.23 8.26 -5.46
N LEU A 200 -3.15 9.23 -5.40
CA LEU A 200 -3.02 10.50 -6.12
C LEU A 200 -1.75 11.26 -5.67
N GLU A 201 -1.47 11.36 -4.38
CA GLU A 201 -0.26 11.98 -3.86
C GLU A 201 1.01 11.31 -4.41
N GLN A 202 1.02 9.99 -4.50
CA GLN A 202 2.11 9.20 -5.07
C GLN A 202 2.27 9.46 -6.57
N GLU A 203 1.17 9.44 -7.33
CA GLU A 203 1.20 9.65 -8.79
C GLU A 203 1.62 11.08 -9.17
N VAL A 204 1.17 12.08 -8.43
CA VAL A 204 1.64 13.47 -8.60
C VAL A 204 3.15 13.55 -8.37
N SER A 205 3.66 12.90 -7.33
CA SER A 205 5.10 12.84 -7.05
C SER A 205 5.87 12.12 -8.16
N ASN A 206 5.36 10.99 -8.65
CA ASN A 206 5.95 10.23 -9.76
C ASN A 206 5.98 11.06 -11.05
N TYR A 207 4.90 11.78 -11.32
CA TYR A 207 4.82 12.67 -12.48
C TYR A 207 5.90 13.76 -12.44
N HIS A 208 6.06 14.44 -11.29
CA HIS A 208 7.10 15.46 -11.14
C HIS A 208 8.51 14.89 -11.29
N ILE A 209 8.79 13.74 -10.68
CA ILE A 209 10.09 13.05 -10.80
C ILE A 209 10.36 12.68 -12.26
N ASN A 210 9.37 12.13 -12.95
CA ASN A 210 9.51 11.75 -14.36
C ASN A 210 9.71 12.97 -15.26
N ASN A 211 9.02 14.08 -15.02
CA ASN A 211 9.23 15.33 -15.73
C ASN A 211 10.65 15.88 -15.53
N ILE A 212 11.16 15.85 -14.31
CA ILE A 212 12.54 16.26 -14.01
C ILE A 212 13.54 15.35 -14.71
N LYS A 213 13.35 14.02 -14.64
CA LYS A 213 14.25 13.03 -15.25
C LYS A 213 14.25 13.08 -16.77
N ASN A 214 13.10 13.37 -17.39
CA ASN A 214 12.94 13.38 -18.84
C ASN A 214 13.12 14.78 -19.46
N GLY A 215 13.52 15.79 -18.65
CA GLY A 215 13.54 17.20 -19.06
C GLY A 215 12.10 17.70 -19.27
N LEU A 216 11.76 18.83 -18.70
CA LEU A 216 10.41 19.40 -18.57
C LEU A 216 9.59 19.56 -19.86
N GLN A 217 10.09 19.12 -21.01
CA GLN A 217 9.36 19.06 -22.31
C GLN A 217 10.04 18.05 -23.24
N PRO A 218 9.33 17.44 -24.23
CA PRO A 218 9.96 16.80 -25.37
C PRO A 218 10.74 17.86 -26.11
N SER A 219 12.06 17.81 -25.96
CA SER A 219 12.87 19.01 -26.12
C SER A 219 13.10 19.39 -27.55
N LEU A 220 13.01 18.49 -28.53
CA LEU A 220 13.31 18.77 -29.92
C LEU A 220 12.62 17.77 -30.87
N LEU A 221 11.88 18.31 -31.83
CA LEU A 221 11.52 17.61 -33.05
C LEU A 221 12.58 17.94 -34.10
N ILE A 222 13.30 16.95 -34.57
CA ILE A 222 14.28 17.08 -35.64
C ILE A 222 13.66 16.55 -36.93
N ASN A 223 13.33 17.42 -37.85
CA ASN A 223 12.82 17.05 -39.16
C ASN A 223 13.99 17.02 -40.17
N PHE A 224 14.21 15.86 -40.78
CA PHE A 224 15.10 15.71 -41.94
C PHE A 224 14.24 15.74 -43.22
N ASN A 225 14.35 16.81 -44.01
CA ASN A 225 13.49 17.03 -45.18
C ASN A 225 14.22 16.75 -46.50
N ASN A 226 15.29 15.92 -46.48
CA ASN A 226 16.15 15.61 -47.62
C ASN A 226 15.88 14.22 -48.20
N GLY A 227 14.67 13.71 -48.09
CA GLY A 227 14.33 12.36 -48.48
C GLY A 227 14.50 11.36 -47.32
N THR A 228 13.89 10.19 -47.47
CA THR A 228 13.97 9.11 -46.48
C THR A 228 15.21 8.25 -46.79
N PRO A 229 16.28 8.32 -46.00
CA PRO A 229 17.47 7.51 -46.22
C PRO A 229 17.21 6.04 -45.93
N PRO A 230 18.09 5.09 -46.43
CA PRO A 230 18.01 3.68 -46.08
C PRO A 230 18.08 3.46 -44.56
N GLU A 231 17.45 2.40 -44.07
CA GLU A 231 17.33 2.09 -42.61
C GLU A 231 18.67 2.11 -41.84
N GLU A 232 19.76 1.60 -42.48
CA GLU A 232 21.08 1.64 -41.89
C GLU A 232 21.60 3.06 -41.65
N THR A 233 21.28 3.99 -42.56
CA THR A 233 21.67 5.40 -42.45
C THR A 233 20.81 6.12 -41.41
N GLN A 234 19.52 5.79 -41.31
CA GLN A 234 18.64 6.30 -40.27
C GLN A 234 19.16 5.89 -38.88
N ALA A 235 19.45 4.61 -38.68
CA ALA A 235 20.00 4.08 -37.42
C ALA A 235 21.35 4.74 -37.03
N ALA A 236 22.20 4.98 -38.03
CA ALA A 236 23.49 5.65 -37.80
C ALA A 236 23.33 7.14 -37.41
N LEU A 237 22.34 7.83 -38.01
CA LEU A 237 22.02 9.21 -37.69
C LEU A 237 21.38 9.33 -36.28
N GLU A 238 20.44 8.46 -35.96
CA GLU A 238 19.82 8.38 -34.65
C GLU A 238 20.87 8.15 -33.56
N ARG A 239 21.79 7.21 -33.78
CA ARG A 239 22.86 6.92 -32.85
C ARG A 239 23.79 8.12 -32.63
N LYS A 240 24.19 8.81 -33.71
CA LYS A 240 25.03 10.02 -33.62
C LYS A 240 24.35 11.16 -32.90
N ILE A 241 23.06 11.35 -33.11
CA ILE A 241 22.25 12.35 -32.40
C ILE A 241 22.16 11.99 -30.92
N TYR A 242 21.88 10.73 -30.63
CA TYR A 242 21.84 10.24 -29.26
C TYR A 242 23.18 10.43 -28.54
N GLU A 243 24.30 10.05 -29.15
CA GLU A 243 25.66 10.22 -28.60
C GLU A 243 26.03 11.69 -28.37
N LYS A 244 25.58 12.58 -29.24
CA LYS A 244 25.91 14.02 -29.14
C LYS A 244 25.05 14.79 -28.12
N PHE A 245 23.83 14.33 -27.87
CA PHE A 245 22.86 15.02 -27.01
C PHE A 245 22.52 14.28 -25.71
N SER A 246 22.97 13.04 -25.51
CA SER A 246 22.74 12.25 -24.30
C SER A 246 23.82 12.38 -23.23
N GLY A 247 24.37 13.58 -23.06
CA GLY A 247 25.17 13.91 -21.87
C GLY A 247 24.29 13.88 -20.62
N SER A 248 24.85 13.53 -19.46
CA SER A 248 24.17 13.30 -18.19
C SER A 248 23.28 14.43 -17.63
N SER A 249 23.23 15.57 -18.27
CA SER A 249 22.36 16.71 -17.97
C SER A 249 21.27 17.00 -19.01
N ASN A 250 21.25 16.32 -20.17
CA ASN A 250 20.35 16.62 -21.30
C ASN A 250 19.62 15.38 -21.82
N ALA A 251 19.05 14.58 -20.95
CA ALA A 251 18.20 13.44 -21.34
C ALA A 251 16.81 13.89 -21.84
N GLY A 252 16.77 14.85 -22.75
CA GLY A 252 15.55 15.19 -23.50
C GLY A 252 15.22 14.10 -24.51
N LYS A 253 13.97 13.69 -24.61
CA LYS A 253 13.51 12.77 -25.65
C LYS A 253 13.46 13.51 -26.97
N PHE A 254 14.24 13.03 -27.96
CA PHE A 254 14.18 13.52 -29.33
C PHE A 254 13.14 12.72 -30.11
N ILE A 255 12.37 13.42 -30.92
CA ILE A 255 11.57 12.80 -31.95
C ILE A 255 12.26 13.11 -33.28
N ILE A 256 12.65 12.09 -34.02
CA ILE A 256 13.28 12.24 -35.32
C ILE A 256 12.27 11.83 -36.36
N ALA A 257 11.98 12.72 -37.31
CA ALA A 257 11.13 12.44 -38.46
C ALA A 257 11.95 12.60 -39.74
N PHE A 258 11.92 11.60 -40.61
CA PHE A 258 12.48 11.62 -41.96
C PHE A 258 11.35 11.86 -42.94
N ASN A 259 11.40 12.96 -43.68
CA ASN A 259 10.38 13.37 -44.61
C ASN A 259 10.92 13.45 -46.03
N GLU A 260 10.09 13.17 -47.04
CA GLU A 260 10.49 13.23 -48.42
C GLU A 260 10.77 14.66 -48.89
N SER A 261 10.03 15.63 -48.37
CA SER A 261 10.18 17.05 -48.69
C SER A 261 9.78 17.92 -47.52
N GLN A 262 9.98 19.22 -47.70
CA GLN A 262 9.59 20.19 -46.69
C GLN A 262 8.05 20.31 -46.55
N ASP A 263 7.32 19.95 -47.58
CA ASP A 263 5.84 19.98 -47.60
C ASP A 263 5.21 18.78 -46.84
N THR A 264 5.99 17.72 -46.64
CA THR A 264 5.57 16.50 -45.91
C THR A 264 6.15 16.44 -44.50
N LYS A 265 6.70 17.56 -43.98
CA LYS A 265 7.27 17.60 -42.63
C LYS A 265 6.28 17.15 -41.56
N ALA A 266 6.75 16.38 -40.61
CA ALA A 266 5.98 16.07 -39.42
C ALA A 266 5.81 17.33 -38.58
N ASP A 267 4.59 17.74 -38.33
CA ASP A 267 4.26 18.84 -37.43
C ASP A 267 3.69 18.27 -36.13
N ILE A 268 4.30 18.63 -35.00
CA ILE A 268 3.83 18.22 -33.68
C ILE A 268 3.29 19.49 -33.02
N GLU A 269 1.98 19.61 -32.97
CA GLU A 269 1.36 20.58 -32.09
C GLU A 269 1.44 20.10 -30.63
N PRO A 270 2.24 20.77 -29.78
CA PRO A 270 2.25 20.43 -28.37
C PRO A 270 0.89 20.79 -27.77
N ILE A 271 0.18 19.79 -27.26
CA ILE A 271 -1.02 20.06 -26.47
C ILE A 271 -0.56 20.65 -25.14
N HIS A 272 -0.52 21.97 -25.08
CA HIS A 272 -0.30 22.68 -23.83
C HIS A 272 -1.60 22.62 -23.02
N LEU A 273 -1.58 21.90 -21.89
CA LEU A 273 -2.63 22.04 -20.89
C LEU A 273 -2.42 23.42 -20.23
N PRO A 274 -3.32 24.37 -20.44
CA PRO A 274 -3.22 25.67 -19.78
C PRO A 274 -3.24 25.43 -18.25
N ASP A 275 -2.35 26.10 -17.54
CA ASP A 275 -2.22 26.04 -16.07
C ASP A 275 -1.91 24.68 -15.45
N ALA A 276 -1.18 23.80 -16.15
CA ALA A 276 -0.79 22.49 -15.62
C ALA A 276 -0.17 22.58 -14.21
N HIS A 277 0.68 23.55 -13.95
CA HIS A 277 1.28 23.77 -12.63
C HIS A 277 0.26 24.05 -11.54
N ALA A 278 -0.72 24.92 -11.81
CA ALA A 278 -1.77 25.23 -10.85
C ALA A 278 -2.68 24.03 -10.58
N GLN A 279 -2.98 23.23 -11.62
CA GLN A 279 -3.75 22.00 -11.47
C GLN A 279 -3.02 20.95 -10.61
N TYR A 280 -1.71 20.73 -10.81
CA TYR A 280 -0.94 19.79 -10.01
C TYR A 280 -0.76 20.26 -8.57
N GLN A 281 -0.57 21.55 -8.35
CA GLN A 281 -0.53 22.11 -7.01
C GLN A 281 -1.88 21.92 -6.30
N PHE A 282 -2.98 22.21 -6.97
CA PHE A 282 -4.32 21.99 -6.43
C PHE A 282 -4.55 20.52 -6.06
N MET A 283 -4.21 19.57 -6.95
CA MET A 283 -4.36 18.14 -6.68
C MET A 283 -3.50 17.69 -5.49
N SER A 284 -2.29 18.20 -5.35
CA SER A 284 -1.40 17.90 -4.22
C SER A 284 -1.96 18.43 -2.90
N ASP A 285 -2.46 19.66 -2.88
CA ASP A 285 -3.06 20.28 -1.70
C ASP A 285 -4.38 19.60 -1.32
N GLU A 286 -5.22 19.28 -2.29
CA GLU A 286 -6.46 18.52 -2.07
C GLU A 286 -6.17 17.13 -1.53
N ALA A 287 -5.22 16.39 -2.10
CA ALA A 287 -4.84 15.06 -1.63
C ALA A 287 -4.42 15.12 -0.16
N ARG A 288 -3.55 16.06 0.21
CA ARG A 288 -3.10 16.26 1.58
C ARG A 288 -4.28 16.51 2.54
N GLU A 289 -5.18 17.43 2.20
CA GLU A 289 -6.34 17.76 3.04
C GLU A 289 -7.28 16.56 3.19
N LYS A 290 -7.59 15.85 2.11
CA LYS A 290 -8.47 14.67 2.14
C LYS A 290 -7.86 13.51 2.91
N ILE A 291 -6.55 13.30 2.84
CA ILE A 291 -5.85 12.29 3.63
C ILE A 291 -5.95 12.63 5.11
N MET A 292 -5.67 13.88 5.50
CA MET A 292 -5.79 14.33 6.89
C MET A 292 -7.22 14.18 7.41
N LEU A 293 -8.22 14.59 6.64
CA LEU A 293 -9.63 14.42 6.98
C LEU A 293 -10.00 12.94 7.14
N GLY A 294 -9.53 12.08 6.25
CA GLY A 294 -9.74 10.63 6.32
C GLY A 294 -9.18 10.00 7.59
N HIS A 295 -8.10 10.55 8.14
CA HIS A 295 -7.54 10.16 9.43
C HIS A 295 -8.20 10.82 10.65
N GLY A 296 -9.15 11.73 10.43
CA GLY A 296 -9.79 12.53 11.49
C GLY A 296 -8.91 13.63 12.06
N ILE A 297 -7.90 14.07 11.28
CA ILE A 297 -7.00 15.17 11.66
C ILE A 297 -7.54 16.46 11.06
N VAL A 298 -7.93 17.41 11.92
CA VAL A 298 -8.55 18.69 11.52
C VAL A 298 -7.53 19.82 11.35
N SER A 299 -6.29 19.63 11.80
CA SER A 299 -5.25 20.67 11.73
C SER A 299 -3.89 20.06 11.44
N PRO A 300 -3.06 20.66 10.56
CA PRO A 300 -1.70 20.21 10.29
C PRO A 300 -0.72 20.41 11.45
N ILE A 301 -1.17 20.96 12.58
CA ILE A 301 -0.34 21.26 13.77
C ILE A 301 -0.23 20.03 14.71
N LEU A 302 -0.89 18.93 14.41
CA LEU A 302 -0.79 17.66 15.17
C LEU A 302 0.39 16.80 14.75
#